data_d928d371dc28a719c1230b78cba83367
#
_entry.id   d928d371dc28a719c1230b78cba83367
#
_cell.length_a   1.000
_cell.length_b   1.000
_cell.length_c   1.000
_cell.angle_alpha   90.00
_cell.angle_beta   90.00
_cell.angle_gamma   90.00
#
_symmetry.space_group_name_H-M   'P 1'
#
loop_
_entity.id
_entity.type
_entity.pdbx_description
1 polymer ?
#
loop_
_entity_poly.entity_id
_entity_poly.type
_entity_poly.pdbx_seq_one_letter_code
_entity_poly.pdbx_strand_id
1 'polypeptide(L)'
;MSFKEEINELELLRFESDYIIKKGSLPILFTAPHTMKQIREDGSEKLSEPYTKAIALYLNKHFNVNCMIKINDTGLDANRDNRDEFKTELLRFIKDNSIKLVIDLHGSKKSRGFDIEFGTLNNLSADFSTIKELEEAFTENGISNIKYNNPFKGGAITEYIYGLKDVDVIQVEINGKYRDNNNLEELEKLIKSFEYFIKQYKEYINR
;
A
#
# COMPACT_ATOMS: atom_id res chain seq x y z
N MET A 1 4.16 15.61 -19.62
CA MET A 1 4.30 14.15 -19.36
C MET A 1 2.90 13.58 -19.22
N SER A 2 2.56 12.53 -19.97
CA SER A 2 1.27 11.84 -19.79
C SER A 2 1.30 11.00 -18.51
N PHE A 3 0.11 10.63 -18.01
CA PHE A 3 -0.01 9.72 -16.86
C PHE A 3 0.78 8.41 -17.05
N LYS A 4 0.69 7.83 -18.26
CA LYS A 4 1.42 6.60 -18.61
C LYS A 4 2.93 6.76 -18.51
N GLU A 5 3.46 7.84 -19.06
CA GLU A 5 4.89 8.14 -19.01
C GLU A 5 5.36 8.30 -17.57
N GLU A 6 4.61 9.06 -16.76
CA GLU A 6 4.96 9.31 -15.38
C GLU A 6 4.95 8.02 -14.53
N ILE A 7 3.91 7.20 -14.62
CA ILE A 7 3.83 5.93 -13.87
C ILE A 7 4.98 4.99 -14.26
N ASN A 8 5.34 4.94 -15.56
CA ASN A 8 6.46 4.11 -16.01
C ASN A 8 7.80 4.65 -15.51
N GLU A 9 8.02 5.96 -15.53
CA GLU A 9 9.23 6.55 -14.95
C GLU A 9 9.35 6.23 -13.46
N LEU A 10 8.27 6.39 -12.70
CA LEU A 10 8.26 6.07 -11.27
C LEU A 10 8.55 4.58 -11.00
N GLU A 11 8.02 3.68 -11.83
CA GLU A 11 8.31 2.24 -11.69
C GLU A 11 9.77 1.91 -12.02
N LEU A 12 10.39 2.62 -12.94
CA LEU A 12 11.77 2.39 -13.38
C LEU A 12 12.82 3.07 -12.48
N LEU A 13 12.42 3.96 -11.56
CA LEU A 13 13.35 4.62 -10.65
C LEU A 13 14.18 3.59 -9.87
N ARG A 14 15.50 3.88 -9.79
CA ARG A 14 16.48 3.09 -9.03
C ARG A 14 16.95 3.87 -7.82
N PHE A 15 17.21 3.17 -6.74
CA PHE A 15 17.71 3.73 -5.49
C PHE A 15 18.80 2.79 -4.95
N GLU A 16 19.79 3.32 -4.26
CA GLU A 16 20.92 2.54 -3.71
C GLU A 16 20.64 1.99 -2.30
N SER A 17 19.56 2.43 -1.65
CA SER A 17 19.18 1.99 -0.31
C SER A 17 18.26 0.75 -0.34
N ASP A 18 18.16 0.03 0.77
CA ASP A 18 17.28 -1.13 0.90
C ASP A 18 15.81 -0.76 0.91
N TYR A 19 15.50 0.43 1.38
CA TYR A 19 14.18 1.06 1.34
C TYR A 19 14.30 2.56 1.18
N ILE A 20 13.23 3.19 0.75
CA ILE A 20 13.11 4.64 0.69
C ILE A 20 11.90 5.13 1.47
N ILE A 21 12.03 6.34 2.02
CA ILE A 21 10.95 7.09 2.63
C ILE A 21 10.82 8.42 1.90
N LYS A 22 9.60 8.75 1.46
CA LYS A 22 9.26 10.07 0.96
C LYS A 22 8.22 10.69 1.88
N LYS A 23 8.55 11.82 2.46
CA LYS A 23 7.65 12.52 3.38
C LYS A 23 6.58 13.31 2.63
N GLY A 24 5.40 13.33 3.21
CA GLY A 24 4.30 14.22 2.91
C GLY A 24 3.85 14.92 4.19
N SER A 25 2.83 15.74 4.13
CA SER A 25 2.30 16.45 5.29
C SER A 25 1.03 15.83 5.89
N LEU A 26 0.38 14.92 5.17
CA LEU A 26 -0.80 14.22 5.68
C LEU A 26 -0.40 13.06 6.60
N PRO A 27 -1.17 12.76 7.66
CA PRO A 27 -0.88 11.65 8.57
C PRO A 27 -1.26 10.28 7.97
N ILE A 28 -1.10 10.13 6.66
CA ILE A 28 -1.34 8.92 5.89
C ILE A 28 -0.01 8.42 5.36
N LEU A 29 0.25 7.13 5.49
CA LEU A 29 1.44 6.46 4.98
C LEU A 29 1.03 5.32 4.04
N PHE A 30 1.54 5.33 2.83
CA PHE A 30 1.45 4.20 1.91
C PHE A 30 2.74 3.37 1.99
N THR A 31 2.62 2.07 2.24
CA THR A 31 3.76 1.14 2.21
C THR A 31 3.69 0.25 0.97
N ALA A 32 4.85 -0.15 0.46
CA ALA A 32 4.97 -1.11 -0.63
C ALA A 32 6.17 -2.05 -0.35
N PRO A 33 5.95 -3.16 0.38
CA PRO A 33 7.04 -4.03 0.84
C PRO A 33 7.57 -4.98 -0.23
N HIS A 34 6.83 -5.21 -1.32
CA HIS A 34 7.13 -6.25 -2.32
C HIS A 34 7.37 -5.69 -3.73
N THR A 35 8.01 -4.55 -3.84
CA THR A 35 8.24 -3.91 -5.15
C THR A 35 9.24 -4.66 -6.04
N MET A 36 9.96 -5.60 -5.45
CA MET A 36 10.94 -6.44 -6.10
C MET A 36 10.85 -7.89 -5.59
N LYS A 37 11.49 -8.81 -6.30
CA LYS A 37 11.66 -10.20 -5.85
C LYS A 37 12.53 -10.21 -4.59
N GLN A 38 12.13 -11.01 -3.60
CA GLN A 38 12.85 -11.17 -2.32
C GLN A 38 13.11 -12.65 -2.06
N ILE A 39 14.23 -12.96 -1.44
CA ILE A 39 14.50 -14.27 -0.87
C ILE A 39 14.17 -14.20 0.62
N ARG A 40 13.35 -15.11 1.09
CA ARG A 40 12.95 -15.20 2.50
C ARG A 40 13.99 -15.89 3.34
N GLU A 41 13.89 -15.73 4.66
CA GLU A 41 14.78 -16.40 5.61
C GLU A 41 14.83 -17.94 5.47
N ASP A 42 13.73 -18.56 5.04
CA ASP A 42 13.66 -20.00 4.77
C ASP A 42 14.15 -20.42 3.36
N GLY A 43 14.68 -19.47 2.59
CA GLY A 43 15.14 -19.68 1.21
C GLY A 43 14.03 -19.67 0.15
N SER A 44 12.76 -19.56 0.53
CA SER A 44 11.67 -19.45 -0.44
C SER A 44 11.66 -18.08 -1.12
N GLU A 45 11.11 -18.03 -2.36
CA GLU A 45 11.01 -16.78 -3.11
C GLU A 45 9.66 -16.09 -2.87
N LYS A 46 9.71 -14.78 -2.63
CA LYS A 46 8.56 -13.87 -2.77
C LYS A 46 8.69 -13.13 -4.10
N LEU A 47 7.74 -13.34 -4.99
CA LEU A 47 7.73 -12.63 -6.28
C LEU A 47 7.41 -11.14 -6.07
N SER A 48 7.97 -10.31 -6.95
CA SER A 48 7.64 -8.88 -6.98
C SER A 48 6.17 -8.65 -7.31
N GLU A 49 5.67 -7.52 -6.82
CA GLU A 49 4.33 -7.01 -7.07
C GLU A 49 4.45 -5.70 -7.88
N PRO A 50 4.60 -5.78 -9.22
CA PRO A 50 4.88 -4.64 -10.09
C PRO A 50 3.85 -3.52 -9.90
N TYR A 51 4.31 -2.27 -10.10
CA TYR A 51 3.56 -1.03 -10.00
C TYR A 51 3.10 -0.62 -8.59
N THR A 52 3.27 -1.43 -7.54
CA THR A 52 3.00 -0.98 -6.16
C THR A 52 3.93 0.19 -5.77
N LYS A 53 5.21 0.15 -6.22
CA LYS A 53 6.16 1.26 -6.06
C LYS A 53 5.69 2.52 -6.76
N ALA A 54 5.35 2.42 -8.05
CA ALA A 54 4.93 3.55 -8.84
C ALA A 54 3.67 4.21 -8.28
N ILE A 55 2.69 3.40 -7.83
CA ILE A 55 1.47 3.87 -7.18
C ILE A 55 1.81 4.67 -5.92
N ALA A 56 2.61 4.11 -5.00
CA ALA A 56 2.99 4.79 -3.77
C ALA A 56 3.72 6.12 -4.03
N LEU A 57 4.67 6.13 -4.98
CA LEU A 57 5.41 7.33 -5.36
C LEU A 57 4.51 8.39 -6.03
N TYR A 58 3.59 7.96 -6.89
CA TYR A 58 2.64 8.85 -7.53
C TYR A 58 1.73 9.54 -6.51
N LEU A 59 1.19 8.77 -5.57
CA LEU A 59 0.34 9.29 -4.50
C LEU A 59 1.11 10.26 -3.59
N ASN A 60 2.35 9.96 -3.24
CA ASN A 60 3.21 10.89 -2.49
C ASN A 60 3.40 12.22 -3.25
N LYS A 61 3.78 12.14 -4.54
CA LYS A 61 4.09 13.30 -5.37
C LYS A 61 2.89 14.23 -5.57
N HIS A 62 1.70 13.66 -5.78
CA HIS A 62 0.52 14.43 -6.19
C HIS A 62 -0.44 14.76 -5.03
N PHE A 63 -0.43 13.97 -3.96
CA PHE A 63 -1.42 14.13 -2.87
C PHE A 63 -0.79 14.36 -1.49
N ASN A 64 0.55 14.53 -1.45
CA ASN A 64 1.26 14.92 -0.23
C ASN A 64 1.10 13.93 0.94
N VAL A 65 0.89 12.66 0.64
CA VAL A 65 0.93 11.54 1.59
C VAL A 65 2.37 11.07 1.80
N ASN A 66 2.64 10.38 2.89
CA ASN A 66 3.94 9.74 3.08
C ASN A 66 3.98 8.41 2.31
N CYS A 67 5.17 7.98 1.87
CA CYS A 67 5.35 6.61 1.43
C CYS A 67 6.66 6.00 1.93
N MET A 68 6.62 4.68 2.17
CA MET A 68 7.77 3.87 2.52
C MET A 68 7.79 2.60 1.67
N ILE A 69 8.87 2.38 0.93
CA ILE A 69 8.94 1.41 -0.14
C ILE A 69 10.21 0.58 0.01
N LYS A 70 10.09 -0.75 0.04
CA LYS A 70 11.25 -1.64 0.01
C LYS A 70 11.79 -1.73 -1.42
N ILE A 71 13.10 -1.53 -1.59
CA ILE A 71 13.76 -1.39 -2.90
C ILE A 71 14.71 -2.53 -3.21
N ASN A 72 15.42 -3.05 -2.21
CA ASN A 72 16.42 -4.12 -2.38
C ASN A 72 16.04 -5.38 -1.61
N ASP A 73 16.53 -6.52 -2.11
CA ASP A 73 16.46 -7.80 -1.41
C ASP A 73 17.51 -7.82 -0.30
N THR A 74 17.03 -7.94 0.92
CA THR A 74 17.86 -8.03 2.14
C THR A 74 17.98 -9.48 2.65
N GLY A 75 17.48 -10.46 1.89
CA GLY A 75 17.35 -11.83 2.36
C GLY A 75 16.20 -12.05 3.35
N LEU A 76 15.30 -11.06 3.46
CA LEU A 76 14.15 -11.06 4.38
C LEU A 76 12.90 -10.49 3.69
N ASP A 77 11.76 -11.09 3.94
CA ASP A 77 10.45 -10.58 3.50
C ASP A 77 9.85 -9.68 4.58
N ALA A 78 9.75 -8.38 4.27
CA ALA A 78 9.24 -7.39 5.22
C ALA A 78 7.82 -7.70 5.73
N ASN A 79 6.99 -8.37 4.95
CA ASN A 79 5.62 -8.75 5.36
C ASN A 79 5.52 -10.16 5.96
N ARG A 80 6.66 -10.79 6.29
CA ARG A 80 6.70 -12.12 6.90
C ARG A 80 7.77 -12.24 7.99
N ASP A 81 9.03 -11.91 7.65
CA ASP A 81 10.18 -12.22 8.49
C ASP A 81 10.35 -11.16 9.60
N ASN A 82 10.49 -11.60 10.85
CA ASN A 82 10.43 -10.69 12.01
C ASN A 82 11.61 -9.73 12.13
N ARG A 83 12.79 -10.07 11.58
CA ARG A 83 14.04 -9.31 11.72
C ARG A 83 14.28 -8.28 10.62
N ASP A 84 13.32 -8.03 9.74
CA ASP A 84 13.49 -7.06 8.65
C ASP A 84 13.55 -5.62 9.18
N GLU A 85 14.62 -4.91 8.84
CA GLU A 85 14.82 -3.50 9.24
C GLU A 85 13.72 -2.56 8.72
N PHE A 86 13.12 -2.89 7.58
CA PHE A 86 11.98 -2.14 7.04
C PHE A 86 10.87 -1.99 8.08
N LYS A 87 10.51 -3.07 8.80
CA LYS A 87 9.47 -2.99 9.84
C LYS A 87 9.89 -2.14 11.03
N THR A 88 11.14 -2.25 11.47
CA THR A 88 11.65 -1.45 12.59
C THR A 88 11.61 0.04 12.25
N GLU A 89 12.07 0.39 11.06
CA GLU A 89 12.05 1.76 10.58
C GLU A 89 10.63 2.28 10.33
N LEU A 90 9.74 1.42 9.83
CA LEU A 90 8.32 1.72 9.64
C LEU A 90 7.67 2.15 10.96
N LEU A 91 7.86 1.37 12.03
CA LEU A 91 7.30 1.71 13.35
C LEU A 91 7.88 3.01 13.91
N ARG A 92 9.18 3.24 13.72
CA ARG A 92 9.82 4.49 14.10
C ARG A 92 9.22 5.67 13.33
N PHE A 93 9.11 5.54 12.01
CA PHE A 93 8.56 6.58 11.15
C PHE A 93 7.11 6.93 11.53
N ILE A 94 6.28 5.93 11.78
CA ILE A 94 4.87 6.10 12.20
C ILE A 94 4.80 6.97 13.47
N LYS A 95 5.60 6.64 14.49
CA LYS A 95 5.63 7.37 15.77
C LYS A 95 6.17 8.80 15.60
N ASP A 96 7.31 8.94 14.93
CA ASP A 96 8.01 10.23 14.80
C ASP A 96 7.24 11.24 13.94
N ASN A 97 6.35 10.78 13.06
CA ASN A 97 5.59 11.63 12.14
C ASN A 97 4.08 11.63 12.42
N SER A 98 3.66 11.09 13.57
CA SER A 98 2.25 11.06 14.00
C SER A 98 1.30 10.50 12.95
N ILE A 99 1.71 9.45 12.25
CA ILE A 99 0.87 8.77 11.25
C ILE A 99 -0.36 8.19 11.94
N LYS A 100 -1.51 8.36 11.33
CA LYS A 100 -2.81 7.87 11.83
C LYS A 100 -3.38 6.73 11.00
N LEU A 101 -2.98 6.65 9.73
CA LEU A 101 -3.45 5.62 8.81
C LEU A 101 -2.29 5.09 7.97
N VAL A 102 -2.19 3.76 7.89
CA VAL A 102 -1.28 3.07 6.98
C VAL A 102 -2.09 2.27 5.97
N ILE A 103 -1.82 2.49 4.69
CA ILE A 103 -2.31 1.69 3.58
C ILE A 103 -1.14 0.86 3.05
N ASP A 104 -1.19 -0.45 3.31
CA ASP A 104 -0.12 -1.38 2.94
C ASP A 104 -0.44 -1.99 1.57
N LEU A 105 0.24 -1.52 0.51
CA LEU A 105 -0.03 -1.88 -0.87
C LEU A 105 0.60 -3.23 -1.22
N HIS A 106 -0.25 -4.15 -1.63
CA HIS A 106 0.12 -5.48 -2.12
C HIS A 106 -0.48 -5.78 -3.50
N GLY A 107 0.06 -6.78 -4.15
CA GLY A 107 -0.40 -7.20 -5.46
C GLY A 107 -0.81 -8.66 -5.54
N SER A 108 -2.03 -8.89 -5.98
CA SER A 108 -2.52 -10.23 -6.28
C SER A 108 -2.47 -10.55 -7.78
N LYS A 109 -2.59 -11.84 -8.11
CA LYS A 109 -2.63 -12.31 -9.51
C LYS A 109 -3.91 -11.87 -10.21
N LYS A 110 -3.84 -11.61 -11.52
CA LYS A 110 -5.03 -11.28 -12.36
C LYS A 110 -6.14 -12.33 -12.29
N SER A 111 -5.79 -13.59 -12.04
CA SER A 111 -6.74 -14.70 -11.95
C SER A 111 -7.52 -14.79 -10.62
N ARG A 112 -7.27 -13.88 -9.67
CA ARG A 112 -8.04 -13.83 -8.42
C ARG A 112 -9.45 -13.33 -8.68
N GLY A 113 -10.42 -13.95 -8.00
CA GLY A 113 -11.85 -13.63 -8.13
C GLY A 113 -12.27 -12.37 -7.36
N PHE A 114 -11.40 -11.35 -7.30
CA PHE A 114 -11.68 -10.04 -6.72
C PHE A 114 -10.85 -8.97 -7.44
N ASP A 115 -11.27 -7.74 -7.34
CA ASP A 115 -10.55 -6.57 -7.83
C ASP A 115 -9.62 -6.01 -6.76
N ILE A 116 -10.17 -5.81 -5.59
CA ILE A 116 -9.47 -5.36 -4.38
C ILE A 116 -9.83 -6.31 -3.23
N GLU A 117 -8.87 -6.55 -2.33
CA GLU A 117 -9.17 -7.18 -1.05
C GLU A 117 -8.54 -6.38 0.09
N PHE A 118 -9.33 -6.10 1.13
CA PHE A 118 -8.88 -5.46 2.35
C PHE A 118 -8.56 -6.50 3.43
N GLY A 119 -7.29 -6.58 3.82
CA GLY A 119 -6.81 -7.34 4.97
C GLY A 119 -6.77 -6.44 6.20
N THR A 120 -7.64 -6.71 7.17
CA THR A 120 -7.86 -5.87 8.35
C THR A 120 -7.83 -6.66 9.65
N LEU A 121 -7.14 -7.81 9.68
CA LEU A 121 -7.13 -8.74 10.82
C LEU A 121 -8.56 -9.07 11.33
N ASN A 122 -9.47 -9.34 10.40
CA ASN A 122 -10.90 -9.54 10.67
C ASN A 122 -11.56 -8.30 11.34
N ASN A 123 -11.30 -7.11 10.81
CA ASN A 123 -11.80 -5.80 11.27
C ASN A 123 -11.26 -5.36 12.63
N LEU A 124 -10.06 -5.81 12.99
CA LEU A 124 -9.40 -5.40 14.24
C LEU A 124 -8.38 -4.28 14.02
N SER A 125 -7.80 -4.17 12.82
CA SER A 125 -6.64 -3.30 12.57
C SER A 125 -6.98 -1.92 12.03
N ALA A 126 -8.26 -1.63 11.80
CA ALA A 126 -8.73 -0.31 11.40
C ALA A 126 -10.18 -0.10 11.84
N ASP A 127 -10.55 1.16 12.04
CA ASP A 127 -11.93 1.53 12.34
C ASP A 127 -12.85 1.19 11.17
N PHE A 128 -14.05 0.74 11.47
CA PHE A 128 -15.05 0.37 10.46
C PHE A 128 -15.38 1.53 9.53
N SER A 129 -15.42 2.76 10.03
CA SER A 129 -15.62 3.96 9.22
C SER A 129 -14.52 4.15 8.19
N THR A 130 -13.25 4.01 8.58
CA THR A 130 -12.09 4.11 7.67
C THR A 130 -12.15 3.06 6.56
N ILE A 131 -12.51 1.82 6.92
CA ILE A 131 -12.67 0.73 5.94
C ILE A 131 -13.78 1.05 4.95
N LYS A 132 -14.92 1.57 5.43
CA LYS A 132 -16.08 1.92 4.59
C LYS A 132 -15.81 3.11 3.69
N GLU A 133 -15.14 4.14 4.17
CA GLU A 133 -14.72 5.28 3.35
C GLU A 133 -13.77 4.84 2.22
N LEU A 134 -12.86 3.92 2.51
CA LEU A 134 -11.97 3.36 1.49
C LEU A 134 -12.74 2.50 0.47
N GLU A 135 -13.68 1.65 0.90
CA GLU A 135 -14.57 0.87 0.02
C GLU A 135 -15.38 1.79 -0.90
N GLU A 136 -15.99 2.82 -0.35
CA GLU A 136 -16.78 3.80 -1.10
C GLU A 136 -15.92 4.49 -2.17
N ALA A 137 -14.70 4.89 -1.83
CA ALA A 137 -13.78 5.50 -2.77
C ALA A 137 -13.47 4.61 -3.97
N PHE A 138 -13.32 3.31 -3.77
CA PHE A 138 -13.14 2.36 -4.87
C PHE A 138 -14.41 2.18 -5.69
N THR A 139 -15.55 2.04 -5.03
CA THR A 139 -16.85 1.79 -5.67
C THR A 139 -17.27 2.98 -6.54
N GLU A 140 -17.13 4.21 -6.05
CA GLU A 140 -17.42 5.45 -6.79
C GLU A 140 -16.55 5.61 -8.05
N ASN A 141 -15.38 4.98 -8.06
CA ASN A 141 -14.49 5.00 -9.22
C ASN A 141 -14.59 3.72 -10.08
N GLY A 142 -15.64 2.92 -9.89
CA GLY A 142 -15.96 1.77 -10.74
C GLY A 142 -15.21 0.48 -10.38
N ILE A 143 -14.67 0.37 -9.17
CA ILE A 143 -14.04 -0.84 -8.64
C ILE A 143 -14.94 -1.41 -7.53
N SER A 144 -15.80 -2.36 -7.87
CA SER A 144 -16.88 -2.82 -6.97
C SER A 144 -16.72 -4.26 -6.47
N ASN A 145 -15.85 -5.07 -7.09
CA ASN A 145 -15.63 -6.45 -6.64
C ASN A 145 -14.58 -6.46 -5.51
N ILE A 146 -15.01 -6.02 -4.33
CA ILE A 146 -14.16 -5.87 -3.15
C ILE A 146 -14.41 -7.04 -2.19
N LYS A 147 -13.34 -7.62 -1.65
CA LYS A 147 -13.37 -8.65 -0.61
C LYS A 147 -12.69 -8.18 0.66
N TYR A 148 -12.97 -8.90 1.74
CA TYR A 148 -12.44 -8.62 3.07
C TYR A 148 -11.91 -9.90 3.71
N ASN A 149 -10.65 -9.87 4.12
CA ASN A 149 -10.05 -10.90 4.95
C ASN A 149 -10.16 -12.35 4.41
N ASN A 150 -10.29 -12.54 3.08
CA ASN A 150 -10.45 -13.86 2.46
C ASN A 150 -9.91 -13.91 1.01
N PRO A 151 -8.70 -14.45 0.77
CA PRO A 151 -7.86 -15.16 1.73
C PRO A 151 -6.88 -14.27 2.55
N PHE A 152 -6.73 -12.98 2.22
CA PHE A 152 -5.70 -12.12 2.80
C PHE A 152 -6.26 -11.33 4.00
N LYS A 153 -5.86 -11.73 5.20
CA LYS A 153 -6.35 -11.10 6.45
C LYS A 153 -5.51 -9.92 6.93
N GLY A 154 -4.41 -9.65 6.29
CA GLY A 154 -3.31 -8.81 6.74
C GLY A 154 -2.06 -9.66 6.96
N GLY A 155 -0.89 -9.08 6.72
CA GLY A 155 0.40 -9.73 6.92
C GLY A 155 1.12 -9.23 8.16
N ALA A 156 2.42 -9.57 8.28
CA ALA A 156 3.23 -9.18 9.44
C ALA A 156 3.30 -7.66 9.64
N ILE A 157 3.27 -6.84 8.57
CA ILE A 157 3.21 -5.38 8.68
C ILE A 157 1.91 -4.96 9.37
N THR A 158 0.77 -5.50 8.95
CA THR A 158 -0.53 -5.20 9.57
C THR A 158 -0.55 -5.59 11.04
N GLU A 159 -0.05 -6.78 11.39
CA GLU A 159 0.05 -7.25 12.78
C GLU A 159 0.96 -6.37 13.64
N TYR A 160 2.11 -5.95 13.10
CA TYR A 160 3.06 -5.07 13.79
C TYR A 160 2.45 -3.69 14.11
N ILE A 161 1.76 -3.10 13.14
CA ILE A 161 1.15 -1.77 13.30
C ILE A 161 -0.07 -1.84 14.20
N TYR A 162 -0.89 -2.89 14.12
CA TYR A 162 -2.03 -3.10 15.00
C TYR A 162 -1.67 -3.06 16.49
N GLY A 163 -0.43 -3.42 16.86
CA GLY A 163 0.09 -3.26 18.21
C GLY A 163 0.30 -1.80 18.65
N LEU A 164 0.25 -0.84 17.71
CA LEU A 164 0.31 0.60 18.02
C LEU A 164 -1.12 1.11 18.28
N LYS A 165 -1.30 1.83 19.37
CA LYS A 165 -2.58 2.49 19.64
C LYS A 165 -2.78 3.68 18.68
N ASP A 166 -4.02 3.92 18.31
CA ASP A 166 -4.45 5.10 17.55
C ASP A 166 -3.88 5.18 16.11
N VAL A 167 -3.58 4.03 15.50
CA VAL A 167 -3.12 3.94 14.11
C VAL A 167 -3.93 2.86 13.40
N ASP A 168 -4.72 3.25 12.43
CA ASP A 168 -5.39 2.33 11.53
C ASP A 168 -4.39 1.74 10.52
N VAL A 169 -4.53 0.46 10.20
CA VAL A 169 -3.78 -0.17 9.11
C VAL A 169 -4.68 -1.07 8.28
N ILE A 170 -4.63 -0.89 6.97
CA ILE A 170 -5.37 -1.69 5.99
C ILE A 170 -4.38 -2.22 4.96
N GLN A 171 -4.22 -3.53 4.87
CA GLN A 171 -3.55 -4.16 3.74
C GLN A 171 -4.48 -4.14 2.54
N VAL A 172 -4.01 -3.63 1.40
CA VAL A 172 -4.78 -3.53 0.16
C VAL A 172 -4.16 -4.42 -0.90
N GLU A 173 -4.78 -5.58 -1.14
CA GLU A 173 -4.42 -6.51 -2.21
C GLU A 173 -5.06 -6.07 -3.53
N ILE A 174 -4.24 -5.60 -4.45
CA ILE A 174 -4.67 -5.04 -5.73
C ILE A 174 -4.54 -6.11 -6.81
N ASN A 175 -5.63 -6.45 -7.50
CA ASN A 175 -5.59 -7.37 -8.63
C ASN A 175 -4.65 -6.85 -9.74
N GLY A 176 -3.88 -7.76 -10.34
CA GLY A 176 -2.89 -7.42 -11.36
C GLY A 176 -3.44 -6.67 -12.58
N LYS A 177 -4.77 -6.69 -12.83
CA LYS A 177 -5.36 -5.91 -13.92
C LYS A 177 -5.30 -4.40 -13.67
N TYR A 178 -5.32 -3.97 -12.39
CA TYR A 178 -5.20 -2.58 -11.96
C TYR A 178 -3.76 -2.11 -11.78
N ARG A 179 -2.81 -3.01 -11.93
CA ARG A 179 -1.37 -2.75 -11.82
C ARG A 179 -0.66 -3.11 -13.13
N ASP A 180 -1.23 -2.69 -14.26
CA ASP A 180 -0.75 -3.01 -15.59
C ASP A 180 -0.78 -1.76 -16.47
N ASN A 181 0.38 -1.29 -16.88
CA ASN A 181 0.52 -0.12 -17.76
C ASN A 181 0.00 -0.32 -19.18
N ASN A 182 -0.35 -1.56 -19.57
CA ASN A 182 -1.07 -1.85 -20.80
C ASN A 182 -2.60 -1.72 -20.63
N ASN A 183 -3.05 -1.58 -19.39
CA ASN A 183 -4.45 -1.38 -19.04
C ASN A 183 -4.64 -0.08 -18.25
N LEU A 184 -4.35 1.04 -18.91
CA LEU A 184 -4.31 2.36 -18.28
C LEU A 184 -5.63 2.78 -17.66
N GLU A 185 -6.75 2.43 -18.26
CA GLU A 185 -8.08 2.77 -17.75
C GLU A 185 -8.28 2.21 -16.33
N GLU A 186 -7.92 0.95 -16.11
CA GLU A 186 -8.04 0.31 -14.80
C GLU A 186 -7.03 0.88 -13.79
N LEU A 187 -5.81 1.17 -14.23
CA LEU A 187 -4.81 1.82 -13.38
C LEU A 187 -5.22 3.25 -12.98
N GLU A 188 -5.82 4.01 -13.91
CA GLU A 188 -6.37 5.34 -13.59
C GLU A 188 -7.54 5.27 -12.61
N LYS A 189 -8.45 4.29 -12.74
CA LYS A 189 -9.52 4.05 -11.75
C LYS A 189 -8.94 3.81 -10.36
N LEU A 190 -7.91 2.98 -10.26
CA LEU A 190 -7.22 2.72 -9.00
C LEU A 190 -6.64 4.00 -8.37
N ILE A 191 -5.91 4.80 -9.15
CA ILE A 191 -5.33 6.06 -8.68
C ILE A 191 -6.43 7.04 -8.24
N LYS A 192 -7.50 7.19 -9.03
CA LYS A 192 -8.65 8.04 -8.69
C LYS A 192 -9.35 7.60 -7.41
N SER A 193 -9.42 6.29 -7.15
CA SER A 193 -9.97 5.76 -5.90
C SER A 193 -9.15 6.21 -4.70
N PHE A 194 -7.83 6.05 -4.76
CA PHE A 194 -6.97 6.55 -3.69
C PHE A 194 -7.00 8.09 -3.56
N GLU A 195 -7.01 8.82 -4.68
CA GLU A 195 -7.17 10.27 -4.67
C GLU A 195 -8.45 10.71 -3.96
N TYR A 196 -9.59 10.08 -4.30
CA TYR A 196 -10.88 10.35 -3.69
C TYR A 196 -10.82 10.11 -2.17
N PHE A 197 -10.33 8.93 -1.77
CA PHE A 197 -10.17 8.58 -0.36
C PHE A 197 -9.29 9.59 0.40
N ILE A 198 -8.11 9.94 -0.14
CA ILE A 198 -7.19 10.89 0.50
C ILE A 198 -7.85 12.26 0.71
N LYS A 199 -8.64 12.74 -0.27
CA LYS A 199 -9.36 14.01 -0.15
C LYS A 199 -10.42 13.96 0.96
N GLN A 200 -11.23 12.90 1.03
CA GLN A 200 -12.24 12.72 2.08
C GLN A 200 -11.60 12.60 3.45
N TYR A 201 -10.58 11.78 3.59
CA TYR A 201 -9.85 11.61 4.85
C TYR A 201 -9.22 12.90 5.36
N LYS A 202 -8.66 13.73 4.46
CA LYS A 202 -8.14 15.05 4.79
C LYS A 202 -9.21 15.99 5.34
N GLU A 203 -10.41 15.96 4.80
CA GLU A 203 -11.52 16.74 5.30
C GLU A 203 -11.97 16.28 6.70
N TYR A 204 -11.96 14.97 6.92
CA TYR A 204 -12.31 14.37 8.21
C TYR A 204 -11.35 14.80 9.33
N ILE A 205 -10.02 14.73 9.12
CA ILE A 205 -9.02 15.09 10.14
C ILE A 205 -8.92 16.59 10.42
N ASN A 206 -9.50 17.45 9.59
CA ASN A 206 -9.52 18.92 9.78
C ASN A 206 -10.79 19.42 10.48
N ARG A 207 -11.71 18.54 10.83
CA ARG A 207 -12.92 18.81 11.60
C ARG A 207 -12.69 18.67 13.10
#